data_ebd7b9502c8d729cf7a4100c057092dd
#
_entry.id   ebd7b9502c8d729cf7a4100c057092dd
#
_cell.length_a   1.000
_cell.length_b   1.000
_cell.length_c   1.000
_cell.angle_alpha   90.00
_cell.angle_beta   90.00
_cell.angle_gamma   90.00
#
_symmetry.space_group_name_H-M   'P 1'
#
loop_
_entity.id
_entity.type
_entity.pdbx_description
1 polymer ?
#
loop_
_entity_poly.entity_id
_entity_poly.type
_entity_poly.pdbx_seq_one_letter_code
_entity_poly.pdbx_strand_id
1 'polypeptide(L)'
;KPDGVQRGLVGEILSRFEKVGLTIVGMKMFWVTPDFAKKHYNAHVDKAFYAGLEAMITEGPVIAMVLEGVNAVELVRKMVGGTEPKSAQPGTIRGDYAHVSYEYADEKGIAIKNLIHASGNLEEAKQEVALWFTKEELHKYEPTHEKHTR
;
A
#
# COMPACT_ATOMS: atom_id res chain seq x y z
N LYS A 1 -2.13 0.93 -5.05
CA LYS A 1 -2.23 2.29 -5.62
C LYS A 1 -2.84 2.19 -7.02
N PRO A 2 -3.31 3.32 -7.62
CA PRO A 2 -3.91 3.27 -8.95
C PRO A 2 -3.03 2.63 -10.02
N ASP A 3 -1.74 2.91 -10.01
CA ASP A 3 -0.76 2.32 -10.95
C ASP A 3 -0.67 0.78 -10.82
N GLY A 4 -0.75 0.23 -9.62
CA GLY A 4 -0.80 -1.22 -9.40
C GLY A 4 -2.11 -1.85 -9.88
N VAL A 5 -3.24 -1.18 -9.66
CA VAL A 5 -4.57 -1.63 -10.11
C VAL A 5 -4.67 -1.59 -11.63
N GLN A 6 -4.31 -0.45 -12.25
CA GLN A 6 -4.38 -0.26 -13.70
C GLN A 6 -3.44 -1.21 -14.47
N ARG A 7 -2.33 -1.61 -13.86
CA ARG A 7 -1.39 -2.60 -14.42
C ARG A 7 -1.82 -4.06 -14.22
N GLY A 8 -2.96 -4.32 -13.57
CA GLY A 8 -3.45 -5.67 -13.31
C GLY A 8 -2.62 -6.48 -12.32
N LEU A 9 -1.90 -5.81 -11.40
CA LEU A 9 -1.00 -6.45 -10.44
C LEU A 9 -1.65 -6.79 -9.10
N VAL A 10 -2.96 -6.54 -8.92
CA VAL A 10 -3.65 -6.75 -7.65
C VAL A 10 -3.51 -8.20 -7.17
N GLY A 11 -3.86 -9.17 -8.02
CA GLY A 11 -3.79 -10.59 -7.66
C GLY A 11 -2.37 -11.06 -7.31
N GLU A 12 -1.37 -10.57 -8.04
CA GLU A 12 0.03 -10.90 -7.79
C GLU A 12 0.53 -10.35 -6.45
N ILE A 13 0.17 -9.10 -6.13
CA ILE A 13 0.53 -8.47 -4.86
C ILE A 13 -0.15 -9.18 -3.68
N LEU A 14 -1.46 -9.47 -3.78
CA LEU A 14 -2.22 -10.19 -2.76
C LEU A 14 -1.63 -11.58 -2.52
N SER A 15 -1.36 -12.33 -3.58
CA SER A 15 -0.78 -13.66 -3.50
C SER A 15 0.54 -13.70 -2.72
N ARG A 16 1.37 -12.66 -2.81
CA ARG A 16 2.61 -12.58 -2.04
C ARG A 16 2.34 -12.51 -0.54
N PHE A 17 1.36 -11.73 -0.11
CA PHE A 17 0.99 -11.61 1.31
C PHE A 17 0.35 -12.90 1.85
N GLU A 18 -0.54 -13.51 1.09
CA GLU A 18 -1.16 -14.78 1.47
C GLU A 18 -0.15 -15.92 1.57
N LYS A 19 0.81 -16.01 0.63
CA LYS A 19 1.85 -17.06 0.62
C LYS A 19 2.76 -17.05 1.84
N VAL A 20 2.95 -15.91 2.50
CA VAL A 20 3.72 -15.83 3.75
C VAL A 20 2.86 -16.01 5.01
N GLY A 21 1.57 -16.28 4.85
CA GLY A 21 0.65 -16.56 5.96
C GLY A 21 0.04 -15.32 6.60
N LEU A 22 0.08 -14.15 5.94
CA LEU A 22 -0.69 -12.99 6.39
C LEU A 22 -2.17 -13.22 6.07
N THR A 23 -3.04 -12.84 7.01
CA THR A 23 -4.49 -12.96 6.88
C THR A 23 -5.08 -11.64 6.41
N ILE A 24 -5.88 -11.66 5.34
CA ILE A 24 -6.62 -10.48 4.87
C ILE A 24 -7.89 -10.36 5.72
N VAL A 25 -7.95 -9.38 6.61
CA VAL A 25 -9.09 -9.16 7.51
C VAL A 25 -10.03 -8.04 7.04
N GLY A 26 -9.63 -7.26 6.07
CA GLY A 26 -10.46 -6.26 5.41
C GLY A 26 -9.90 -5.94 4.02
N MET A 27 -10.79 -5.82 3.03
CA MET A 27 -10.38 -5.45 1.66
C MET A 27 -11.52 -4.78 0.91
N LYS A 28 -11.20 -3.70 0.20
CA LYS A 28 -12.18 -3.03 -0.67
C LYS A 28 -11.52 -2.27 -1.82
N MET A 29 -12.25 -2.13 -2.91
CA MET A 29 -11.90 -1.20 -3.98
C MET A 29 -12.52 0.16 -3.67
N PHE A 30 -11.74 1.21 -3.79
CA PHE A 30 -12.15 2.57 -3.44
C PHE A 30 -11.58 3.57 -4.43
N TRP A 31 -12.38 4.54 -4.87
CA TRP A 31 -11.87 5.67 -5.65
C TRP A 31 -11.66 6.85 -4.71
N VAL A 32 -10.40 7.17 -4.48
CA VAL A 32 -10.01 8.23 -3.53
C VAL A 32 -10.48 9.60 -4.02
N THR A 33 -11.18 10.34 -3.16
CA THR A 33 -11.51 11.75 -3.41
C THR A 33 -10.39 12.67 -2.92
N PRO A 34 -10.28 13.92 -3.43
CA PRO A 34 -9.31 14.89 -2.93
C PRO A 34 -9.39 15.12 -1.41
N ASP A 35 -10.60 15.17 -0.85
CA ASP A 35 -10.79 15.34 0.59
C ASP A 35 -10.31 14.13 1.40
N PHE A 36 -10.48 12.91 0.86
CA PHE A 36 -9.94 11.72 1.48
C PHE A 36 -8.41 11.66 1.36
N ALA A 37 -7.85 12.05 0.21
CA ALA A 37 -6.40 12.16 0.01
C ALA A 37 -5.75 13.11 1.04
N LYS A 38 -6.37 14.26 1.32
CA LYS A 38 -5.90 15.19 2.39
C LYS A 38 -5.86 14.54 3.76
N LYS A 39 -6.84 13.70 4.10
CA LYS A 39 -6.86 12.99 5.38
C LYS A 39 -5.76 11.93 5.45
N HIS A 40 -5.58 11.16 4.38
CA HIS A 40 -4.56 10.12 4.30
C HIS A 40 -3.14 10.70 4.31
N TYR A 41 -2.91 11.77 3.57
CA TYR A 41 -1.61 12.45 3.49
C TYR A 41 -1.51 13.70 4.38
N ASN A 42 -2.22 13.75 5.51
CA ASN A 42 -2.29 14.94 6.37
C ASN A 42 -0.92 15.49 6.76
N ALA A 43 0.07 14.63 6.99
CA ALA A 43 1.45 15.02 7.30
C ALA A 43 2.21 15.65 6.11
N HIS A 44 1.63 15.62 4.91
CA HIS A 44 2.26 16.08 3.66
C HIS A 44 1.52 17.21 2.97
N VAL A 45 0.34 17.63 3.46
CA VAL A 45 -0.53 18.62 2.80
C VAL A 45 0.19 19.94 2.51
N ASP A 46 1.07 20.38 3.40
CA ASP A 46 1.83 21.62 3.27
C ASP A 46 3.15 21.46 2.48
N LYS A 47 3.42 20.28 1.92
CA LYS A 47 4.65 20.01 1.17
C LYS A 47 4.45 20.32 -0.32
N ALA A 48 5.50 20.83 -0.95
CA ALA A 48 5.48 21.18 -2.39
C ALA A 48 5.09 20.00 -3.29
N PHE A 49 5.41 18.77 -2.90
CA PHE A 49 5.08 17.56 -3.66
C PHE A 49 3.66 17.03 -3.45
N TYR A 50 2.86 17.63 -2.53
CA TYR A 50 1.52 17.14 -2.20
C TYR A 50 0.59 17.09 -3.41
N ALA A 51 0.59 18.12 -4.25
CA ALA A 51 -0.25 18.15 -5.44
C ALA A 51 -0.03 16.92 -6.36
N GLY A 52 1.22 16.48 -6.49
CA GLY A 52 1.57 15.27 -7.24
C GLY A 52 1.03 14.00 -6.57
N LEU A 53 1.08 13.91 -5.23
CA LEU A 53 0.51 12.77 -4.48
C LEU A 53 -1.01 12.72 -4.63
N GLU A 54 -1.70 13.86 -4.49
CA GLU A 54 -3.15 13.96 -4.67
C GLU A 54 -3.56 13.55 -6.08
N ALA A 55 -2.91 14.10 -7.11
CA ALA A 55 -3.17 13.76 -8.50
C ALA A 55 -2.99 12.25 -8.76
N MET A 56 -1.91 11.65 -8.25
CA MET A 56 -1.62 10.23 -8.41
C MET A 56 -2.67 9.34 -7.73
N ILE A 57 -3.06 9.64 -6.48
CA ILE A 57 -3.96 8.76 -5.73
C ILE A 57 -5.43 8.87 -6.19
N THR A 58 -5.77 9.97 -6.86
CA THR A 58 -7.13 10.21 -7.40
C THR A 58 -7.27 9.85 -8.88
N GLU A 59 -6.19 9.46 -9.56
CA GLU A 59 -6.22 9.15 -11.02
C GLU A 59 -6.98 7.86 -11.36
N GLY A 60 -7.26 7.00 -10.37
CA GLY A 60 -7.94 5.73 -10.57
C GLY A 60 -8.31 5.06 -9.24
N PRO A 61 -8.98 3.90 -9.32
CA PRO A 61 -9.33 3.15 -8.12
C PRO A 61 -8.09 2.55 -7.45
N VAL A 62 -8.17 2.41 -6.13
CA VAL A 62 -7.18 1.71 -5.31
C VAL A 62 -7.80 0.46 -4.69
N ILE A 63 -6.99 -0.51 -4.33
CA ILE A 63 -7.36 -1.58 -3.40
C ILE A 63 -6.78 -1.24 -2.03
N ALA A 64 -7.65 -0.99 -1.06
CA ALA A 64 -7.28 -0.89 0.34
C ALA A 64 -7.43 -2.26 1.01
N MET A 65 -6.46 -2.62 1.86
CA MET A 65 -6.52 -3.89 2.59
C MET A 65 -5.95 -3.75 4.00
N VAL A 66 -6.44 -4.58 4.91
CA VAL A 66 -5.91 -4.76 6.25
C VAL A 66 -5.37 -6.18 6.36
N LEU A 67 -4.10 -6.28 6.70
CA LEU A 67 -3.38 -7.53 6.85
C LEU A 67 -3.07 -7.78 8.33
N GLU A 68 -3.36 -8.98 8.80
CA GLU A 68 -3.07 -9.44 10.16
C GLU A 68 -2.02 -10.55 10.14
N GLY A 69 -1.10 -10.53 11.11
CA GLY A 69 -0.07 -11.55 11.29
C GLY A 69 0.98 -11.13 12.31
N VAL A 70 1.91 -12.02 12.59
CA VAL A 70 3.04 -11.75 13.49
C VAL A 70 3.95 -10.71 12.83
N ASN A 71 4.20 -9.59 13.54
CA ASN A 71 5.01 -8.47 13.03
C ASN A 71 4.55 -7.97 11.64
N ALA A 72 3.23 -7.95 11.39
CA ALA A 72 2.66 -7.69 10.07
C ALA A 72 3.18 -6.38 9.44
N VAL A 73 3.29 -5.29 10.21
CA VAL A 73 3.77 -3.99 9.70
C VAL A 73 5.20 -4.11 9.14
N GLU A 74 6.11 -4.67 9.92
CA GLU A 74 7.52 -4.83 9.52
C GLU A 74 7.66 -5.79 8.34
N LEU A 75 6.91 -6.91 8.38
CA LEU A 75 6.92 -7.91 7.31
C LEU A 75 6.40 -7.32 6.00
N VAL A 76 5.26 -6.62 6.02
CA VAL A 76 4.69 -5.97 4.84
C VAL A 76 5.67 -4.95 4.26
N ARG A 77 6.29 -4.11 5.08
CA ARG A 77 7.30 -3.14 4.62
C ARG A 77 8.50 -3.83 3.97
N LYS A 78 8.99 -4.92 4.56
CA LYS A 78 10.06 -5.74 3.98
C LYS A 78 9.67 -6.30 2.61
N MET A 79 8.45 -6.81 2.46
CA MET A 79 7.94 -7.38 1.22
C MET A 79 7.68 -6.33 0.14
N VAL A 80 7.23 -5.14 0.54
CA VAL A 80 6.99 -4.01 -0.39
C VAL A 80 8.31 -3.47 -0.94
N GLY A 81 9.34 -3.36 -0.12
CA GLY A 81 10.65 -2.85 -0.51
C GLY A 81 10.78 -1.33 -0.40
N GLY A 82 11.94 -0.82 -0.75
CA GLY A 82 12.27 0.60 -0.73
C GLY A 82 11.29 1.46 -1.53
N THR A 83 11.13 2.73 -1.13
CA THR A 83 10.16 3.65 -1.74
C THR A 83 10.44 3.89 -3.22
N GLU A 84 11.72 3.99 -3.59
CA GLU A 84 12.16 4.13 -4.97
C GLU A 84 12.33 2.74 -5.62
N PRO A 85 11.54 2.39 -6.66
CA PRO A 85 11.65 1.08 -7.31
C PRO A 85 13.03 0.76 -7.88
N LYS A 86 13.69 1.71 -8.50
CA LYS A 86 15.05 1.55 -9.08
C LYS A 86 16.04 0.96 -8.08
N SER A 87 15.96 1.36 -6.82
CA SER A 87 16.86 0.94 -5.74
C SER A 87 16.27 -0.15 -4.83
N ALA A 88 15.00 -0.53 -5.05
CA ALA A 88 14.37 -1.59 -4.28
C ALA A 88 14.98 -2.96 -4.62
N GLN A 89 15.20 -3.79 -3.59
CA GLN A 89 15.83 -5.09 -3.77
C GLN A 89 14.96 -6.04 -4.60
N PRO A 90 15.55 -6.85 -5.49
CA PRO A 90 14.86 -7.96 -6.14
C PRO A 90 14.18 -8.87 -5.10
N GLY A 91 13.02 -9.43 -5.46
CA GLY A 91 12.17 -10.20 -4.53
C GLY A 91 11.16 -9.36 -3.76
N THR A 92 11.32 -8.04 -3.72
CA THR A 92 10.30 -7.14 -3.17
C THR A 92 9.28 -6.78 -4.25
N ILE A 93 8.07 -6.34 -3.83
CA ILE A 93 7.01 -5.96 -4.78
C ILE A 93 7.49 -4.84 -5.70
N ARG A 94 8.13 -3.80 -5.16
CA ARG A 94 8.64 -2.68 -5.94
C ARG A 94 9.83 -3.05 -6.79
N GLY A 95 10.74 -3.88 -6.27
CA GLY A 95 11.92 -4.33 -7.00
C GLY A 95 11.60 -5.24 -8.19
N ASP A 96 10.53 -6.04 -8.08
CA ASP A 96 10.16 -6.98 -9.14
C ASP A 96 9.23 -6.35 -10.19
N TYR A 97 8.37 -5.40 -9.81
CA TYR A 97 7.31 -4.92 -10.68
C TYR A 97 7.41 -3.46 -11.09
N ALA A 98 8.39 -2.71 -10.60
CA ALA A 98 8.61 -1.32 -11.00
C ALA A 98 10.11 -1.01 -11.15
N HIS A 99 10.43 0.06 -11.90
CA HIS A 99 11.82 0.46 -12.15
C HIS A 99 12.04 1.98 -12.12
N VAL A 100 10.97 2.73 -11.81
CA VAL A 100 10.99 4.19 -11.80
C VAL A 100 11.94 4.72 -10.71
N SER A 101 12.63 5.83 -11.00
CA SER A 101 13.47 6.57 -10.05
C SER A 101 12.84 7.88 -9.62
N TYR A 102 13.30 8.44 -8.50
CA TYR A 102 12.95 9.79 -8.09
C TYR A 102 13.39 10.82 -9.13
N GLU A 103 14.62 10.69 -9.66
CA GLU A 103 15.15 11.58 -10.70
C GLU A 103 14.20 11.69 -11.90
N TYR A 104 13.71 10.56 -12.40
CA TYR A 104 12.72 10.56 -13.50
C TYR A 104 11.38 11.18 -13.10
N ALA A 105 10.89 10.87 -11.90
CA ALA A 105 9.63 11.41 -11.41
C ALA A 105 9.70 12.94 -11.23
N ASP A 106 10.81 13.44 -10.69
CA ASP A 106 11.06 14.87 -10.50
C ASP A 106 11.20 15.60 -11.85
N GLU A 107 11.94 15.02 -12.81
CA GLU A 107 12.03 15.57 -14.18
C GLU A 107 10.66 15.71 -14.84
N LYS A 108 9.75 14.76 -14.61
CA LYS A 108 8.39 14.76 -15.14
C LYS A 108 7.38 15.55 -14.30
N GLY A 109 7.77 16.02 -13.12
CA GLY A 109 6.86 16.72 -12.19
C GLY A 109 5.71 15.85 -11.69
N ILE A 110 5.93 14.54 -11.53
CA ILE A 110 4.91 13.57 -11.10
C ILE A 110 5.30 12.87 -9.80
N ALA A 111 4.32 12.36 -9.06
CA ALA A 111 4.59 11.45 -7.95
C ALA A 111 5.19 10.13 -8.46
N ILE A 112 6.13 9.57 -7.71
CA ILE A 112 6.75 8.30 -8.08
C ILE A 112 5.72 7.16 -8.11
N LYS A 113 5.65 6.43 -9.23
CA LYS A 113 4.78 5.28 -9.42
C LYS A 113 5.45 4.03 -8.87
N ASN A 114 5.08 3.65 -7.64
CA ASN A 114 5.70 2.56 -6.89
C ASN A 114 4.71 1.52 -6.34
N LEU A 115 3.56 1.41 -7.00
CA LEU A 115 2.57 0.31 -6.94
C LEU A 115 1.74 0.23 -5.66
N ILE A 116 2.33 0.40 -4.50
CA ILE A 116 1.71 0.11 -3.21
C ILE A 116 2.20 1.09 -2.13
N HIS A 117 1.31 1.45 -1.22
CA HIS A 117 1.61 2.07 0.07
C HIS A 117 1.66 0.98 1.16
N ALA A 118 2.46 1.20 2.16
CA ALA A 118 2.48 0.41 3.39
C ALA A 118 2.71 1.33 4.59
N SER A 119 1.94 1.14 5.66
CA SER A 119 2.10 1.89 6.92
C SER A 119 3.54 1.84 7.41
N GLY A 120 4.06 2.96 7.89
CA GLY A 120 5.47 3.09 8.28
C GLY A 120 5.80 2.40 9.60
N ASN A 121 4.83 2.35 10.52
CA ASN A 121 4.96 1.77 11.85
C ASN A 121 3.57 1.38 12.38
N LEU A 122 3.52 0.78 13.58
CA LEU A 122 2.27 0.30 14.18
C LEU A 122 1.27 1.43 14.47
N GLU A 123 1.76 2.61 14.86
CA GLU A 123 0.89 3.75 15.16
C GLU A 123 0.23 4.29 13.88
N GLU A 124 1.00 4.46 12.82
CA GLU A 124 0.44 4.81 11.50
C GLU A 124 -0.54 3.74 11.01
N ALA A 125 -0.23 2.46 11.18
CA ALA A 125 -1.13 1.38 10.79
C ALA A 125 -2.49 1.49 11.49
N LYS A 126 -2.51 1.76 12.80
CA LYS A 126 -3.76 1.97 13.56
C LYS A 126 -4.57 3.14 13.02
N GLN A 127 -3.90 4.28 12.76
CA GLN A 127 -4.54 5.49 12.25
C GLN A 127 -5.09 5.26 10.82
N GLU A 128 -4.32 4.64 9.96
CA GLU A 128 -4.73 4.33 8.59
C GLU A 128 -5.88 3.32 8.56
N VAL A 129 -5.84 2.26 9.36
CA VAL A 129 -6.97 1.31 9.48
C VAL A 129 -8.24 2.04 9.91
N ALA A 130 -8.18 2.89 10.94
CA ALA A 130 -9.34 3.64 11.40
C ALA A 130 -9.84 4.68 10.37
N LEU A 131 -8.98 5.23 9.51
CA LEU A 131 -9.36 6.13 8.43
C LEU A 131 -10.02 5.40 7.26
N TRP A 132 -9.46 4.24 6.89
CA TRP A 132 -9.86 3.53 5.67
C TRP A 132 -11.01 2.55 5.88
N PHE A 133 -11.18 1.98 7.09
CA PHE A 133 -12.15 0.92 7.36
C PHE A 133 -13.03 1.25 8.57
N THR A 134 -14.29 0.89 8.47
CA THR A 134 -15.17 0.80 9.64
C THR A 134 -14.95 -0.55 10.35
N LYS A 135 -15.46 -0.68 11.58
CA LYS A 135 -15.34 -1.94 12.34
C LYS A 135 -16.07 -3.10 11.66
N GLU A 136 -17.16 -2.82 10.97
CA GLU A 136 -18.00 -3.78 10.27
C GLU A 136 -17.35 -4.31 8.98
N GLU A 137 -16.37 -3.57 8.44
CA GLU A 137 -15.58 -3.98 7.28
C GLU A 137 -14.37 -4.85 7.65
N LEU A 138 -14.14 -5.08 8.95
CA LEU A 138 -13.05 -5.91 9.46
C LEU A 138 -13.59 -7.24 9.96
N HIS A 139 -13.08 -8.34 9.42
CA HIS A 139 -13.56 -9.69 9.71
C HIS A 139 -12.50 -10.49 10.47
N LYS A 140 -12.88 -11.01 11.63
CA LYS A 140 -12.02 -11.92 12.38
C LYS A 140 -12.39 -13.38 12.03
N TYR A 141 -11.41 -14.11 11.55
CA TYR A 141 -11.52 -15.54 11.27
C TYR A 141 -10.16 -16.21 11.46
N GLU A 142 -10.16 -17.52 11.66
CA GLU A 142 -8.97 -18.33 11.82
C GLU A 142 -8.68 -19.06 10.51
N PRO A 143 -7.57 -18.74 9.81
CA PRO A 143 -7.22 -19.45 8.59
C PRO A 143 -6.76 -20.90 8.91
N THR A 144 -7.12 -21.84 8.04
CA THR A 144 -6.82 -23.28 8.25
C THR A 144 -5.33 -23.59 8.36
N HIS A 145 -4.48 -22.73 7.82
CA HIS A 145 -3.01 -22.88 7.87
C HIS A 145 -2.35 -22.20 9.08
N GLU A 146 -3.14 -21.55 9.95
CA GLU A 146 -2.61 -20.74 11.07
C GLU A 146 -1.65 -21.52 11.97
N LYS A 147 -1.98 -22.76 12.31
CA LYS A 147 -1.11 -23.68 13.09
C LYS A 147 0.27 -23.98 12.47
N HIS A 148 0.47 -23.61 11.20
CA HIS A 148 1.74 -23.81 10.48
C HIS A 148 2.45 -22.48 10.17
N THR A 149 1.82 -21.34 10.44
CA THR A 149 2.35 -20.00 10.11
C THR A 149 2.57 -19.12 11.32
N ARG A 150 1.93 -19.44 12.46
CA ARG A 150 2.06 -18.75 13.76
C ARG A 150 1.62 -19.60 14.95
#